data_db2466e01f82050d2dca54e84cf425de
#
_entry.id   db2466e01f82050d2dca54e84cf425de
#
_cell.length_a   1.000
_cell.length_b   1.000
_cell.length_c   1.000
_cell.angle_alpha   90.00
_cell.angle_beta   90.00
_cell.angle_gamma   90.00
#
_symmetry.space_group_name_H-M   'P 1'
#
loop_
_entity.id
_entity.type
_entity.pdbx_description
1 polymer ?
#
loop_
_entity_poly.entity_id
_entity_poly.type
_entity_poly.pdbx_seq_one_letter_code
_entity_poly.pdbx_strand_id
1 'polypeptide(L)'
;MPGVRRLTEVAARFEKAGDRGFTLIELLVVMTIIAILATLAVPYFAAALKHAREAVLREDLQTMRMAIDSYTMDKQKAPQTLDDLVQEGYLKAIPEDPMTHSKDSWVTETSDAMYSVDETEPGISDVHSGSDEQGSDGQPYSSW
;
A
#
# COMPACT_ATOMS: atom_id res chain seq x y z
N MET A 1 -71.89 9.36 16.08
CA MET A 1 -70.66 9.45 15.27
C MET A 1 -69.77 8.25 15.57
N PRO A 2 -69.77 7.18 14.78
CA PRO A 2 -69.00 5.96 15.10
C PRO A 2 -67.59 5.90 14.51
N GLY A 3 -67.04 7.00 14.03
CA GLY A 3 -65.74 7.02 13.32
C GLY A 3 -64.49 7.24 14.15
N VAL A 4 -64.60 7.76 15.35
CA VAL A 4 -63.42 8.20 16.13
C VAL A 4 -62.83 7.09 17.01
N ARG A 5 -63.60 6.06 17.35
CA ARG A 5 -63.15 4.93 18.18
C ARG A 5 -62.19 3.96 17.47
N ARG A 6 -62.19 3.89 16.14
CA ARG A 6 -61.33 2.96 15.40
C ARG A 6 -59.90 3.48 15.22
N LEU A 7 -59.68 4.78 15.24
CA LEU A 7 -58.34 5.36 15.07
C LEU A 7 -57.52 5.25 16.35
N THR A 8 -58.14 5.30 17.53
CA THR A 8 -57.45 5.13 18.81
C THR A 8 -57.03 3.68 19.09
N GLU A 9 -57.76 2.68 18.58
CA GLU A 9 -57.38 1.26 18.70
C GLU A 9 -56.19 0.88 17.80
N VAL A 10 -56.08 1.48 16.62
CA VAL A 10 -54.95 1.23 15.72
C VAL A 10 -53.66 1.87 16.25
N ALA A 11 -53.73 3.09 16.84
CA ALA A 11 -52.60 3.72 17.46
C ALA A 11 -52.07 2.95 18.70
N ALA A 12 -52.95 2.41 19.52
CA ALA A 12 -52.59 1.61 20.69
C ALA A 12 -51.92 0.25 20.34
N ARG A 13 -52.04 -0.21 19.10
CA ARG A 13 -51.44 -1.46 18.65
C ARG A 13 -49.99 -1.32 18.20
N PHE A 14 -49.54 -0.12 17.84
CA PHE A 14 -48.17 0.16 17.49
C PHE A 14 -47.27 0.46 18.72
N GLU A 15 -47.86 0.78 19.87
CA GLU A 15 -47.13 1.10 21.09
C GLU A 15 -46.70 -0.11 21.93
N LYS A 16 -47.01 -1.33 21.45
CA LYS A 16 -46.64 -2.59 22.10
C LYS A 16 -45.65 -3.43 21.32
N ALA A 17 -44.79 -2.79 20.51
CA ALA A 17 -43.52 -3.37 20.11
C ALA A 17 -42.60 -3.21 21.32
N GLY A 18 -42.63 -4.23 22.19
CA GLY A 18 -41.94 -4.19 23.48
C GLY A 18 -40.49 -3.76 23.34
N ASP A 19 -40.09 -2.80 24.15
CA ASP A 19 -38.69 -2.47 24.46
C ASP A 19 -38.02 -3.76 24.99
N ARG A 20 -37.58 -4.59 24.05
CA ARG A 20 -36.70 -5.71 24.34
C ARG A 20 -35.30 -5.13 24.47
N GLY A 21 -35.01 -4.57 25.62
CA GLY A 21 -33.66 -4.19 25.96
C GLY A 21 -32.75 -5.43 25.96
N PHE A 22 -31.52 -5.30 25.46
CA PHE A 22 -30.51 -6.34 25.54
C PHE A 22 -30.21 -6.69 26.99
N THR A 23 -30.06 -7.98 27.28
CA THR A 23 -29.62 -8.42 28.59
C THR A 23 -28.12 -8.19 28.73
N LEU A 24 -27.64 -7.95 29.97
CA LEU A 24 -26.22 -7.76 30.25
C LEU A 24 -25.40 -8.98 29.83
N ILE A 25 -25.93 -10.18 30.02
CA ILE A 25 -25.29 -11.43 29.60
C ILE A 25 -25.18 -11.53 28.06
N GLU A 26 -26.19 -11.09 27.33
CA GLU A 26 -26.17 -11.10 25.86
C GLU A 26 -25.08 -10.17 25.32
N LEU A 27 -24.93 -8.97 25.90
CA LEU A 27 -23.83 -8.06 25.55
C LEU A 27 -22.47 -8.66 25.86
N LEU A 28 -22.33 -9.32 27.02
CA LEU A 28 -21.08 -9.98 27.42
C LEU A 28 -20.70 -11.09 26.44
N VAL A 29 -21.65 -11.94 26.05
CA VAL A 29 -21.43 -13.02 25.10
C VAL A 29 -21.02 -12.47 23.73
N VAL A 30 -21.73 -11.45 23.22
CA VAL A 30 -21.39 -10.82 21.93
C VAL A 30 -19.99 -10.20 21.95
N MET A 31 -19.63 -9.47 23.01
CA MET A 31 -18.28 -8.89 23.15
C MET A 31 -17.20 -9.98 23.23
N THR A 32 -17.48 -11.09 23.89
CA THR A 32 -16.56 -12.23 23.95
C THR A 32 -16.31 -12.85 22.58
N ILE A 33 -17.38 -13.05 21.80
CA ILE A 33 -17.29 -13.60 20.45
C ILE A 33 -16.49 -12.64 19.54
N ILE A 34 -16.77 -11.34 19.59
CA ILE A 34 -16.04 -10.33 18.81
C ILE A 34 -14.56 -10.33 19.19
N ALA A 35 -14.22 -10.39 20.49
CA ALA A 35 -12.85 -10.43 20.95
C ALA A 35 -12.07 -11.66 20.41
N ILE A 36 -12.69 -12.83 20.41
CA ILE A 36 -12.11 -14.06 19.86
C ILE A 36 -11.86 -13.92 18.36
N LEU A 37 -12.86 -13.43 17.60
CA LEU A 37 -12.73 -13.25 16.16
C LEU A 37 -11.67 -12.20 15.82
N ALA A 38 -11.61 -11.10 16.56
CA ALA A 38 -10.61 -10.04 16.35
C ALA A 38 -9.18 -10.56 16.58
N THR A 39 -8.97 -11.42 17.58
CA THR A 39 -7.65 -12.00 17.86
C THR A 39 -7.10 -12.81 16.68
N LEU A 40 -7.95 -13.47 15.92
CA LEU A 40 -7.56 -14.23 14.73
C LEU A 40 -7.41 -13.33 13.49
N ALA A 41 -8.26 -12.31 13.36
CA ALA A 41 -8.30 -11.45 12.18
C ALA A 41 -7.10 -10.49 12.08
N VAL A 42 -6.66 -9.91 13.20
CA VAL A 42 -5.62 -8.89 13.22
C VAL A 42 -4.28 -9.37 12.63
N PRO A 43 -3.70 -10.52 13.01
CA PRO A 43 -2.42 -10.96 12.46
C PRO A 43 -2.53 -11.32 10.97
N TYR A 44 -3.65 -11.87 10.54
CA TYR A 44 -3.89 -12.17 9.12
C TYR A 44 -3.92 -10.90 8.27
N PHE A 45 -4.59 -9.86 8.77
CA PHE A 45 -4.65 -8.57 8.08
C PHE A 45 -3.28 -7.89 7.95
N ALA A 46 -2.47 -7.94 9.01
CA ALA A 46 -1.12 -7.38 9.00
C ALA A 46 -0.22 -8.06 7.95
N ALA A 47 -0.29 -9.40 7.85
CA ALA A 47 0.44 -10.15 6.82
C ALA A 47 -0.02 -9.80 5.40
N ALA A 48 -1.32 -9.70 5.17
CA ALA A 48 -1.88 -9.32 3.88
C ALA A 48 -1.44 -7.91 3.45
N LEU A 49 -1.40 -6.96 4.40
CA LEU A 49 -0.93 -5.60 4.14
C LEU A 49 0.57 -5.57 3.79
N LYS A 50 1.40 -6.36 4.47
CA LYS A 50 2.83 -6.50 4.14
C LYS A 50 3.01 -7.00 2.71
N HIS A 51 2.34 -8.09 2.33
CA HIS A 51 2.41 -8.62 0.96
C HIS A 51 1.93 -7.62 -0.10
N ALA A 52 0.89 -6.83 0.20
CA ALA A 52 0.42 -5.79 -0.71
C ALA A 52 1.49 -4.70 -0.93
N ARG A 53 2.17 -4.24 0.13
CA ARG A 53 3.27 -3.28 0.02
C ARG A 53 4.46 -3.84 -0.76
N GLU A 54 4.80 -5.10 -0.53
CA GLU A 54 5.87 -5.79 -1.27
C GLU A 54 5.55 -5.89 -2.77
N ALA A 55 4.31 -6.13 -3.13
CA ALA A 55 3.89 -6.15 -4.53
C ALA A 55 4.05 -4.77 -5.19
N VAL A 56 3.66 -3.69 -4.50
CA VAL A 56 3.86 -2.31 -4.97
C VAL A 56 5.35 -2.00 -5.11
N LEU A 57 6.17 -2.36 -4.12
CA LEU A 57 7.63 -2.15 -4.19
C LEU A 57 8.25 -2.81 -5.43
N ARG A 58 7.88 -4.07 -5.73
CA ARG A 58 8.40 -4.77 -6.92
C ARG A 58 7.97 -4.09 -8.22
N GLU A 59 6.74 -3.62 -8.29
CA GLU A 59 6.23 -2.90 -9.46
C GLU A 59 6.96 -1.56 -9.65
N ASP A 60 7.17 -0.81 -8.57
CA ASP A 60 7.89 0.47 -8.61
C ASP A 60 9.35 0.28 -9.03
N LEU A 61 10.06 -0.70 -8.44
CA LEU A 61 11.43 -1.05 -8.82
C LEU A 61 11.52 -1.44 -10.30
N GLN A 62 10.62 -2.30 -10.77
CA GLN A 62 10.59 -2.71 -12.17
C GLN A 62 10.34 -1.52 -13.10
N THR A 63 9.43 -0.63 -12.74
CA THR A 63 9.11 0.56 -13.53
C THR A 63 10.31 1.50 -13.62
N MET A 64 11.00 1.75 -12.50
CA MET A 64 12.19 2.60 -12.49
C MET A 64 13.35 1.99 -13.27
N ARG A 65 13.60 0.68 -13.12
CA ARG A 65 14.63 -0.05 -13.89
C ARG A 65 14.36 0.01 -15.40
N MET A 66 13.12 -0.21 -15.82
CA MET A 66 12.74 -0.06 -17.25
C MET A 66 12.93 1.38 -17.75
N ALA A 67 12.69 2.38 -16.91
CA ALA A 67 12.92 3.78 -17.27
C ALA A 67 14.42 4.09 -17.41
N ILE A 68 15.27 3.56 -16.52
CA ILE A 68 16.73 3.66 -16.59
C ILE A 68 17.24 3.03 -17.89
N ASP A 69 16.79 1.81 -18.19
CA ASP A 69 17.18 1.09 -19.41
C ASP A 69 16.76 1.85 -20.67
N SER A 70 15.53 2.34 -20.72
CA SER A 70 15.02 3.10 -21.86
C SER A 70 15.78 4.42 -22.08
N TYR A 71 16.06 5.14 -20.99
CA TYR A 71 16.88 6.35 -21.04
C TYR A 71 18.27 6.04 -21.59
N THR A 72 18.91 5.00 -21.06
CA THR A 72 20.26 4.59 -21.45
C THR A 72 20.32 4.17 -22.92
N MET A 73 19.32 3.43 -23.39
CA MET A 73 19.24 3.03 -24.81
C MET A 73 19.08 4.23 -25.75
N ASP A 74 18.22 5.17 -25.39
CA ASP A 74 17.90 6.32 -26.26
C ASP A 74 18.99 7.37 -26.25
N LYS A 75 19.55 7.65 -25.06
CA LYS A 75 20.56 8.71 -24.90
C LYS A 75 22.00 8.20 -25.07
N GLN A 76 22.22 6.90 -25.12
CA GLN A 76 23.54 6.25 -25.18
C GLN A 76 24.45 6.68 -24.00
N LYS A 77 23.83 6.99 -22.86
CA LYS A 77 24.48 7.33 -21.58
C LYS A 77 23.51 7.03 -20.43
N ALA A 78 24.04 6.64 -19.29
CA ALA A 78 23.24 6.39 -18.10
C ALA A 78 22.75 7.72 -17.45
N PRO A 79 21.56 7.73 -16.82
CA PRO A 79 21.08 8.92 -16.09
C PRO A 79 21.97 9.19 -14.87
N GLN A 80 22.19 10.45 -14.53
CA GLN A 80 22.99 10.84 -13.36
C GLN A 80 22.13 10.88 -12.09
N THR A 81 20.84 11.18 -12.24
CA THR A 81 19.86 11.25 -11.17
C THR A 81 18.56 10.59 -11.59
N LEU A 82 17.73 10.17 -10.62
CA LEU A 82 16.38 9.68 -10.91
C LEU A 82 15.47 10.81 -11.46
N ASP A 83 15.79 12.07 -11.11
CA ASP A 83 15.07 13.23 -11.64
C ASP A 83 15.27 13.42 -13.14
N ASP A 84 16.40 13.00 -13.70
CA ASP A 84 16.64 13.04 -15.16
C ASP A 84 15.60 12.21 -15.92
N LEU A 85 15.18 11.07 -15.34
CA LEU A 85 14.14 10.23 -15.92
C LEU A 85 12.77 10.92 -15.97
N VAL A 86 12.48 11.76 -14.98
CA VAL A 86 11.23 12.54 -14.92
C VAL A 86 11.30 13.71 -15.89
N GLN A 87 12.42 14.44 -15.94
CA GLN A 87 12.60 15.61 -16.81
C GLN A 87 12.57 15.23 -18.28
N GLU A 88 13.14 14.10 -18.64
CA GLU A 88 13.18 13.59 -20.02
C GLU A 88 11.92 12.76 -20.40
N GLY A 89 10.98 12.58 -19.44
CA GLY A 89 9.68 11.96 -19.69
C GLY A 89 9.65 10.43 -19.72
N TYR A 90 10.73 9.76 -19.28
CA TYR A 90 10.75 8.30 -19.15
C TYR A 90 10.01 7.82 -17.90
N LEU A 91 9.90 8.69 -16.90
CA LEU A 91 9.13 8.45 -15.69
C LEU A 91 8.19 9.64 -15.46
N LYS A 92 6.97 9.37 -15.03
CA LYS A 92 5.98 10.42 -14.76
C LYS A 92 6.31 11.21 -13.50
N ALA A 93 6.76 10.49 -12.48
CA ALA A 93 7.23 11.00 -11.21
C ALA A 93 7.99 9.88 -10.51
N ILE A 94 8.94 10.22 -9.63
CA ILE A 94 9.58 9.24 -8.76
C ILE A 94 8.51 8.70 -7.79
N PRO A 95 8.28 7.36 -7.73
CA PRO A 95 7.32 6.78 -6.82
C PRO A 95 7.78 6.92 -5.37
N GLU A 96 6.84 6.85 -4.45
CA GLU A 96 7.13 6.79 -3.02
C GLU A 96 7.43 5.34 -2.63
N ASP A 97 8.58 5.11 -1.98
CA ASP A 97 8.94 3.78 -1.46
C ASP A 97 7.91 3.34 -0.40
N PRO A 98 7.14 2.26 -0.62
CA PRO A 98 6.09 1.83 0.29
C PRO A 98 6.60 1.32 1.64
N MET A 99 7.92 1.08 1.77
CA MET A 99 8.55 0.63 3.01
C MET A 99 9.00 1.80 3.88
N THR A 100 9.58 2.82 3.28
CA THR A 100 10.10 4.00 4.00
C THR A 100 9.14 5.17 4.02
N HIS A 101 8.09 5.14 3.20
CA HIS A 101 7.15 6.25 2.97
C HIS A 101 7.85 7.55 2.54
N SER A 102 8.90 7.43 1.72
CA SER A 102 9.67 8.55 1.20
C SER A 102 10.02 8.35 -0.28
N LYS A 103 10.12 9.45 -1.01
CA LYS A 103 10.64 9.45 -2.40
C LYS A 103 12.15 9.59 -2.47
N ASP A 104 12.76 10.05 -1.39
CA ASP A 104 14.19 10.34 -1.31
C ASP A 104 15.00 9.18 -0.73
N SER A 105 14.34 8.08 -0.37
CA SER A 105 14.98 6.92 0.25
C SER A 105 15.47 5.87 -0.75
N TRP A 106 15.23 6.06 -2.04
CA TRP A 106 15.75 5.16 -3.05
C TRP A 106 17.28 5.17 -3.08
N VAL A 107 17.87 3.98 -3.06
CA VAL A 107 19.32 3.78 -3.17
C VAL A 107 19.64 3.45 -4.61
N THR A 108 20.52 4.22 -5.22
CA THR A 108 20.93 4.01 -6.62
C THR A 108 22.30 3.35 -6.67
N GLU A 109 22.45 2.37 -7.55
CA GLU A 109 23.74 1.80 -7.89
C GLU A 109 24.25 2.44 -9.19
N THR A 110 25.53 2.79 -9.22
CA THR A 110 26.19 3.31 -10.40
C THR A 110 27.06 2.24 -11.04
N SER A 111 27.10 2.22 -12.35
CA SER A 111 27.98 1.33 -13.11
C SER A 111 29.06 2.13 -13.82
N ASP A 112 30.28 1.63 -13.77
CA ASP A 112 31.42 2.16 -14.57
C ASP A 112 31.32 1.71 -16.05
N ALA A 113 30.24 1.02 -16.45
CA ALA A 113 30.02 0.63 -17.83
C ALA A 113 29.76 1.87 -18.69
N MET A 114 30.68 2.14 -19.61
CA MET A 114 30.53 3.21 -20.61
C MET A 114 29.66 2.71 -21.76
N TYR A 115 28.52 3.34 -21.99
CA TYR A 115 27.62 3.00 -23.09
C TYR A 115 27.97 3.74 -24.39
N SER A 116 28.80 4.79 -24.30
CA SER A 116 29.34 5.50 -25.46
C SER A 116 30.77 5.98 -25.23
N VAL A 117 31.46 6.28 -26.34
CA VAL A 117 32.87 6.76 -26.33
C VAL A 117 32.99 8.18 -25.71
N ASP A 118 31.88 8.90 -25.66
CA ASP A 118 31.79 10.28 -25.15
C ASP A 118 31.33 10.33 -23.67
N GLU A 119 31.02 9.16 -23.09
CA GLU A 119 30.60 9.09 -21.68
C GLU A 119 31.83 9.16 -20.77
N THR A 120 31.87 10.19 -19.96
CA THR A 120 33.02 10.50 -19.07
C THR A 120 32.72 10.23 -17.59
N GLU A 121 31.46 10.01 -17.24
CA GLU A 121 31.03 9.83 -15.84
C GLU A 121 30.12 8.61 -15.71
N PRO A 122 30.32 7.81 -14.63
CA PRO A 122 29.44 6.68 -14.34
C PRO A 122 28.02 7.19 -14.02
N GLY A 123 27.01 6.49 -14.47
CA GLY A 123 25.62 6.82 -14.21
C GLY A 123 24.88 5.71 -13.48
N ILE A 124 23.62 5.96 -13.14
CA ILE A 124 22.74 5.03 -12.44
C ILE A 124 22.45 3.83 -13.34
N SER A 125 22.73 2.65 -12.83
CA SER A 125 22.45 1.37 -13.50
C SER A 125 21.34 0.56 -12.84
N ASP A 126 21.15 0.75 -11.54
CA ASP A 126 20.11 0.04 -10.78
C ASP A 126 19.58 0.91 -9.63
N VAL A 127 18.43 0.48 -9.07
CA VAL A 127 17.78 1.14 -7.95
C VAL A 127 17.19 0.11 -6.99
N HIS A 128 17.33 0.39 -5.69
CA HIS A 128 16.85 -0.46 -4.59
C HIS A 128 16.07 0.37 -3.57
N SER A 129 15.27 -0.32 -2.73
CA SER A 129 14.64 0.33 -1.58
C SER A 129 15.68 0.76 -0.54
N GLY A 130 15.43 1.87 0.14
CA GLY A 130 16.25 2.31 1.28
C GLY A 130 15.90 1.62 2.60
N SER A 131 15.06 0.59 2.60
CA SER A 131 14.67 -0.14 3.80
C SER A 131 15.49 -1.41 3.97
N ASP A 132 16.10 -1.58 5.14
CA ASP A 132 16.80 -2.80 5.55
C ASP A 132 15.88 -3.83 6.24
N GLU A 133 14.56 -3.58 6.29
CA GLU A 133 13.61 -4.53 6.83
C GLU A 133 13.56 -5.79 5.97
N GLN A 134 13.31 -6.94 6.63
CA GLN A 134 13.21 -8.22 5.93
C GLN A 134 11.86 -8.38 5.23
N GLY A 135 11.93 -8.73 3.97
CA GLY A 135 10.79 -9.15 3.17
C GLY A 135 10.20 -10.49 3.60
N SER A 136 9.10 -10.87 2.96
CA SER A 136 8.46 -12.17 3.17
C SER A 136 9.30 -13.35 2.68
N ASP A 137 10.26 -13.09 1.80
CA ASP A 137 11.25 -14.04 1.28
C ASP A 137 12.50 -14.20 2.18
N GLY A 138 12.58 -13.40 3.27
CA GLY A 138 13.70 -13.40 4.21
C GLY A 138 14.90 -12.58 3.76
N GLN A 139 14.83 -11.90 2.59
CA GLN A 139 15.85 -10.96 2.14
C GLN A 139 15.50 -9.53 2.58
N PRO A 140 16.47 -8.65 2.84
CA PRO A 140 16.19 -7.25 3.09
C PRO A 140 15.69 -6.56 1.81
N TYR A 141 14.79 -5.59 1.96
CA TYR A 141 14.27 -4.83 0.80
C TYR A 141 15.36 -4.04 0.07
N SER A 142 16.42 -3.67 0.77
CA SER A 142 17.61 -3.03 0.17
C SER A 142 18.38 -3.93 -0.82
N SER A 143 18.04 -5.21 -0.90
CA SER A 143 18.61 -6.15 -1.87
C SER A 143 17.67 -6.53 -3.02
N TRP A 144 16.49 -5.91 -3.07
CA TRP A 144 15.46 -6.22 -4.09
C TRP A 144 15.68 -5.48 -5.41
#